data_ba2c5a60908368d9e092ed491603867f
#
_entry.id   ba2c5a60908368d9e092ed491603867f
#
_cell.length_a   1.000
_cell.length_b   1.000
_cell.length_c   1.000
_cell.angle_alpha   90.00
_cell.angle_beta   90.00
_cell.angle_gamma   90.00
#
_symmetry.space_group_name_H-M   'P 1'
#
loop_
_entity.id
_entity.type
_entity.pdbx_description
1 polymer ?
#
loop_
_entity_poly.entity_id
_entity_poly.type
_entity_poly.pdbx_seq_one_letter_code
_entity_poly.pdbx_strand_id
1 'polypeptide(L)' 'MSDDRTKKGPEDASRINLSEEYEVRYWTEELGVSEDRLRQLVKDHGASVEAVMSALGK' A
#
# COMPACT_ATOMS: atom_id res chain seq x y z
N MET A 1 0.01 -2.97 25.03
CA MET A 1 0.26 -2.96 24.31
C MET A 1 0.22 -3.69 23.50
N SER A 2 0.03 -3.90 23.04
CA SER A 2 0.01 -4.67 22.35
C SER A 2 0.42 -4.58 21.26
N ASP A 3 1.02 -4.37 20.94
CA ASP A 3 1.47 -4.21 19.93
C ASP A 3 1.31 -5.25 19.05
N ASP A 4 0.79 -5.35 18.29
CA ASP A 4 0.54 -6.20 17.49
C ASP A 4 1.49 -6.40 16.49
N ARG A 5 2.28 -7.21 16.54
CA ARG A 5 3.17 -7.41 15.66
C ARG A 5 2.82 -8.40 14.70
N THR A 6 1.73 -8.96 14.65
CA THR A 6 1.38 -9.97 13.70
C THR A 6 1.20 -9.39 12.35
N LYS A 7 0.93 -8.05 12.26
CA LYS A 7 0.72 -7.52 11.01
C LYS A 7 1.82 -6.59 10.76
N LYS A 8 2.73 -6.86 9.90
CA LYS A 8 3.80 -5.99 9.66
C LYS A 8 3.40 -4.99 8.63
N GLY A 9 3.24 -3.79 9.01
CA GLY A 9 2.90 -2.73 8.10
C GLY A 9 4.13 -1.97 7.65
N PRO A 10 3.97 -0.97 6.81
CA PRO A 10 5.08 -0.17 6.33
C PRO A 10 5.58 0.77 7.40
N GLU A 11 6.82 1.15 7.29
CA GLU A 11 7.40 2.06 8.24
C GLU A 11 6.74 3.41 8.13
N ASP A 12 6.41 3.81 6.91
CA ASP A 12 5.76 5.08 6.68
C ASP A 12 4.44 4.77 6.02
N ALA A 13 3.38 4.80 6.77
CA ALA A 13 2.07 4.40 6.27
C ALA A 13 1.49 5.39 5.26
N SER A 14 2.13 6.51 5.06
CA SER A 14 1.63 7.46 4.07
C SER A 14 2.25 7.23 2.69
N ARG A 15 3.22 6.32 2.60
CA ARG A 15 3.89 6.06 1.33
C ARG A 15 3.89 4.58 1.03
N ILE A 16 3.82 4.26 -0.24
CA ILE A 16 3.81 2.88 -0.68
C ILE A 16 5.18 2.55 -1.25
N ASN A 17 5.86 1.59 -0.65
CA ASN A 17 7.19 1.21 -1.09
C ASN A 17 7.12 -0.13 -1.78
N LEU A 18 7.14 -0.15 -3.08
CA LEU A 18 7.03 -1.39 -3.85
C LEU A 18 8.34 -2.17 -3.92
N SER A 19 9.40 -1.62 -3.33
CA SER A 19 10.66 -2.34 -3.29
C SER A 19 10.64 -3.44 -2.24
N GLU A 20 9.74 -3.32 -1.26
CA GLU A 20 9.65 -4.31 -0.19
C GLU A 20 8.48 -5.22 -0.46
N GLU A 21 8.75 -6.50 -0.57
CA GLU A 21 7.70 -7.45 -0.89
C GLU A 21 6.59 -7.46 0.14
N TYR A 22 6.93 -7.31 1.42
CA TYR A 22 5.91 -7.35 2.45
C TYR A 22 4.97 -6.16 2.31
N GLU A 23 5.47 -5.02 1.83
CA GLU A 23 4.62 -3.86 1.63
C GLU A 23 3.70 -4.07 0.44
N VAL A 24 4.19 -4.70 -0.61
CA VAL A 24 3.36 -4.97 -1.76
C VAL A 24 2.18 -5.83 -1.34
N ARG A 25 2.43 -6.86 -0.53
CA ARG A 25 1.36 -7.71 -0.06
C ARG A 25 0.43 -6.96 0.86
N TYR A 26 0.99 -6.16 1.75
CA TYR A 26 0.20 -5.39 2.68
C TYR A 26 -0.77 -4.48 1.92
N TRP A 27 -0.25 -3.74 0.96
CA TRP A 27 -1.09 -2.78 0.25
C TRP A 27 -2.08 -3.43 -0.70
N THR A 28 -1.73 -4.56 -1.31
CA THR A 28 -2.69 -5.23 -2.18
C THR A 28 -3.88 -5.70 -1.37
N GLU A 29 -3.65 -6.16 -0.15
CA GLU A 29 -4.73 -6.60 0.70
C GLU A 29 -5.49 -5.41 1.27
N GLU A 30 -4.76 -4.42 1.70
CA GLU A 30 -5.39 -3.27 2.33
C GLU A 30 -6.27 -2.51 1.34
N LEU A 31 -5.81 -2.38 0.12
CA LEU A 31 -6.54 -1.64 -0.89
C LEU A 31 -7.47 -2.52 -1.73
N GLY A 32 -7.34 -3.82 -1.59
CA GLY A 32 -8.18 -4.74 -2.33
C GLY A 32 -7.88 -4.75 -3.83
N VAL A 33 -6.61 -4.65 -4.19
CA VAL A 33 -6.23 -4.64 -5.60
C VAL A 33 -5.14 -5.67 -5.82
N SER A 34 -4.92 -6.02 -7.08
CA SER A 34 -3.86 -6.96 -7.42
C SER A 34 -2.53 -6.22 -7.42
N GLU A 35 -1.46 -6.97 -7.46
CA GLU A 35 -0.14 -6.37 -7.47
C GLU A 35 0.05 -5.52 -8.72
N ASP A 36 -0.40 -6.01 -9.87
CA ASP A 36 -0.26 -5.25 -11.10
C ASP A 36 -1.02 -3.94 -10.99
N ARG A 37 -2.22 -4.01 -10.43
CA ARG A 37 -3.03 -2.82 -10.26
C ARG A 37 -2.37 -1.84 -9.31
N LEU A 38 -1.80 -2.37 -8.23
CA LEU A 38 -1.12 -1.52 -7.26
C LEU A 38 0.05 -0.78 -7.92
N ARG A 39 0.84 -1.50 -8.70
CA ARG A 39 1.98 -0.88 -9.36
C ARG A 39 1.52 0.18 -10.35
N GLN A 40 0.43 -0.08 -11.03
CA GLN A 40 -0.10 0.88 -11.99
C GLN A 40 -0.58 2.13 -11.27
N LEU A 41 -1.25 1.97 -10.14
CA LEU A 41 -1.74 3.10 -9.38
C LEU A 41 -0.60 3.98 -8.88
N VAL A 42 0.46 3.34 -8.42
CA VAL A 42 1.61 4.07 -7.93
C VAL A 42 2.29 4.79 -9.09
N LYS A 43 2.35 4.17 -10.24
CA LYS A 43 2.97 4.78 -11.38
C LYS A 43 2.18 5.99 -11.87
N ASP A 44 0.86 5.87 -11.86
CA ASP A 44 0.01 6.93 -12.38
C ASP A 44 -0.20 8.07 -11.38
N HIS A 45 -0.29 7.74 -10.11
CA HIS A 45 -0.66 8.72 -9.09
C HIS A 45 0.44 9.00 -8.08
N GLY A 46 1.51 8.26 -8.14
CA GLY A 46 2.60 8.45 -7.19
C GLY A 46 2.50 7.47 -6.03
N ALA A 47 3.55 7.40 -5.24
CA ALA A 47 3.63 6.45 -4.15
C ALA A 47 2.95 6.96 -2.89
N SER A 48 1.97 7.83 -3.04
CA SER A 48 1.24 8.38 -1.91
C SER A 48 -0.02 7.57 -1.69
N VAL A 49 -0.21 7.09 -0.48
CA VAL A 49 -1.38 6.31 -0.14
C VAL A 49 -2.64 7.15 -0.38
N GLU A 50 -2.56 8.43 -0.03
CA GLU A 50 -3.69 9.30 -0.20
C GLU A 50 -4.08 9.43 -1.68
N ALA A 51 -3.09 9.57 -2.54
CA ALA A 51 -3.35 9.70 -3.96
C ALA A 51 -3.95 8.43 -4.53
N VAL A 52 -3.42 7.28 -4.09
CA VAL A 52 -3.90 6.01 -4.58
C VAL A 52 -5.32 5.74 -4.08
N MET A 53 -5.57 6.04 -2.83
CA MET A 53 -6.90 5.81 -2.28
C MET A 53 -7.91 6.72 -2.96
N SER A 54 -7.52 7.94 -3.25
CA SER A 54 -8.39 8.85 -3.94
C SER A 54 -8.72 8.32 -5.33
N ALA A 55 -7.74 7.75 -6.01
CA ALA A 55 -7.95 7.19 -7.33
C ALA A 55 -8.88 5.99 -7.28
N LEU A 56 -8.87 5.28 -6.17
CA LEU A 56 -9.72 4.11 -6.02
C LEU A 56 -11.11 4.48 -5.49
N GLY A 57 -11.29 5.70 -5.10
CA GLY A 57 -12.59 6.10 -4.59
C GLY A 57 -12.85 5.67 -3.16
N LYS A 58 -11.78 5.47 -2.40
CA LYS A 58 -11.95 5.01 -1.01
C LYS A 58 -11.78 6.09 0.02
#